data_8378c630d8bfa002355f07c036984b2d
#
_entry.id   8378c630d8bfa002355f07c036984b2d
#
_cell.length_a   1.000
_cell.length_b   1.000
_cell.length_c   1.000
_cell.angle_alpha   90.00
_cell.angle_beta   90.00
_cell.angle_gamma   90.00
#
_symmetry.space_group_name_H-M   'P 1'
#
loop_
_entity.id
_entity.type
_entity.pdbx_description
1 polymer ?
#
loop_
_entity_poly.entity_id
_entity_poly.type
_entity_poly.pdbx_seq_one_letter_code
_entity_poly.pdbx_strand_id
1 'polypeptide(L)'
;MQLTLNHVHSLAQCLTAERKRQGLTRSQAAAVCNVSPSFIRDAESQPERCSLGKLLLLVQGLGLAIEVYGWSESADQQKQQNKRGNP
;
A
#
# COMPACT_ATOMS: atom_id res chain seq x y z
N MET A 1 6.85 5.38 -4.97
CA MET A 1 6.60 4.14 -5.76
C MET A 1 5.42 4.34 -6.68
N GLN A 2 5.59 3.98 -7.95
CA GLN A 2 4.46 3.95 -8.87
C GLN A 2 3.77 2.60 -8.77
N LEU A 3 2.44 2.62 -8.70
CA LEU A 3 1.67 1.39 -8.63
C LEU A 3 1.23 0.98 -10.04
N THR A 4 2.07 0.18 -10.67
CA THR A 4 1.71 -0.49 -11.91
C THR A 4 1.69 -1.99 -11.64
N LEU A 5 1.17 -2.75 -12.59
CA LEU A 5 1.15 -4.20 -12.43
C LEU A 5 2.58 -4.75 -12.20
N ASN A 6 3.57 -4.15 -12.83
CA ASN A 6 4.96 -4.58 -12.67
C ASN A 6 5.52 -4.24 -11.28
N HIS A 7 4.88 -3.32 -10.55
CA HIS A 7 5.38 -2.87 -9.24
C HIS A 7 4.64 -3.49 -8.07
N VAL A 8 3.64 -4.33 -8.34
CA VAL A 8 2.85 -4.94 -7.26
C VAL A 8 3.73 -5.83 -6.41
N HIS A 9 4.63 -6.60 -7.02
CA HIS A 9 5.54 -7.47 -6.26
C HIS A 9 6.58 -6.65 -5.51
N SER A 10 6.98 -5.50 -6.04
CA SER A 10 7.87 -4.60 -5.32
C SER A 10 7.20 -4.08 -4.04
N LEU A 11 5.90 -3.80 -4.12
CA LEU A 11 5.13 -3.41 -2.93
C LEU A 11 5.16 -4.54 -1.90
N ALA A 12 4.94 -5.78 -2.33
CA ALA A 12 4.97 -6.93 -1.42
C ALA A 12 6.33 -7.06 -0.74
N GLN A 13 7.40 -6.84 -1.48
CA GLN A 13 8.75 -6.88 -0.92
C GLN A 13 8.96 -5.77 0.11
N CYS A 14 8.47 -4.56 -0.16
CA CYS A 14 8.54 -3.46 0.78
C CYS A 14 7.78 -3.76 2.06
N LEU A 15 6.58 -4.33 1.94
CA LEU A 15 5.77 -4.68 3.10
C LEU A 15 6.47 -5.73 3.95
N THR A 16 7.00 -6.77 3.32
CA THR A 16 7.71 -7.84 4.02
C THR A 16 8.95 -7.30 4.72
N ALA A 17 9.74 -6.48 4.01
CA ALA A 17 10.97 -5.93 4.55
C ALA A 17 10.68 -5.03 5.74
N GLU A 18 9.66 -4.19 5.65
CA GLU A 18 9.32 -3.28 6.74
C GLU A 18 8.83 -4.04 7.97
N ARG A 19 8.00 -5.07 7.75
CA ARG A 19 7.54 -5.92 8.85
C ARG A 19 8.73 -6.54 9.59
N LYS A 20 9.68 -7.09 8.82
CA LYS A 20 10.86 -7.75 9.41
C LYS A 20 11.77 -6.74 10.08
N ARG A 21 11.92 -5.56 9.49
CA ARG A 21 12.75 -4.50 10.09
C ARG A 21 12.22 -4.11 11.46
N GLN A 22 10.89 -4.09 11.62
CA GLN A 22 10.27 -3.78 12.90
C GLN A 22 10.24 -4.97 13.86
N GLY A 23 10.71 -6.14 13.42
CA GLY A 23 10.73 -7.33 14.27
C GLY A 23 9.36 -7.93 14.52
N LEU A 24 8.41 -7.71 13.62
CA LEU A 24 7.05 -8.19 13.80
C LEU A 24 6.84 -9.53 13.10
N THR A 25 6.21 -10.48 13.82
CA THR A 25 5.66 -11.67 13.16
C THR A 25 4.45 -11.25 12.34
N ARG A 26 3.97 -12.15 11.45
CA ARG A 26 2.74 -11.87 10.72
C ARG A 26 1.56 -11.64 11.64
N SER A 27 1.44 -12.40 12.72
CA SER A 27 0.37 -12.23 13.69
C SER A 27 0.45 -10.87 14.39
N GLN A 28 1.66 -10.45 14.76
CA GLN A 28 1.84 -9.15 15.40
C GLN A 28 1.52 -8.00 14.44
N ALA A 29 1.98 -8.10 13.21
CA ALA A 29 1.67 -7.10 12.19
C ALA A 29 0.18 -7.04 11.89
N ALA A 30 -0.48 -8.20 11.87
CA ALA A 30 -1.92 -8.26 11.65
C ALA A 30 -2.68 -7.50 12.73
N ALA A 31 -2.28 -7.67 13.99
CA ALA A 31 -2.91 -6.96 15.09
C ALA A 31 -2.70 -5.45 14.97
N VAL A 32 -1.49 -5.02 14.63
CA VAL A 32 -1.17 -3.60 14.47
C VAL A 32 -1.94 -2.98 13.32
N CYS A 33 -2.06 -3.70 12.22
CA CYS A 33 -2.65 -3.17 10.99
C CYS A 33 -4.15 -3.42 10.88
N ASN A 34 -4.73 -4.11 11.85
CA ASN A 34 -6.16 -4.43 11.87
C ASN A 34 -6.59 -5.28 10.67
N VAL A 35 -5.78 -6.29 10.36
CA VAL A 35 -6.07 -7.27 9.31
C VAL A 35 -5.78 -8.66 9.86
N SER A 36 -6.14 -9.71 9.12
CA SER A 36 -5.86 -11.07 9.55
C SER A 36 -4.42 -11.47 9.22
N PRO A 37 -3.83 -12.43 9.97
CA PRO A 37 -2.52 -12.96 9.61
C PRO A 37 -2.48 -13.58 8.22
N SER A 38 -3.57 -14.24 7.81
CA SER A 38 -3.64 -14.82 6.47
C SER A 38 -3.65 -13.74 5.39
N PHE A 39 -4.25 -12.57 5.68
CA PHE A 39 -4.17 -11.45 4.74
C PHE A 39 -2.73 -10.97 4.58
N ILE A 40 -1.97 -10.90 5.67
CA ILE A 40 -0.55 -10.49 5.60
C ILE A 40 0.23 -11.46 4.71
N ARG A 41 0.01 -12.76 4.91
CA ARG A 41 0.66 -13.77 4.08
C ARG A 41 0.32 -13.58 2.60
N ASP A 42 -0.95 -13.32 2.31
CA ASP A 42 -1.39 -13.12 0.93
C ASP A 42 -0.82 -11.84 0.34
N ALA A 43 -0.78 -10.77 1.13
CA ALA A 43 -0.22 -9.50 0.67
C ALA A 43 1.28 -9.62 0.35
N GLU A 44 1.99 -10.46 1.08
CA GLU A 44 3.42 -10.67 0.86
C GLU A 44 3.71 -11.61 -0.30
N SER A 45 2.77 -12.49 -0.63
CA SER A 45 2.99 -13.50 -1.68
C SER A 45 2.20 -13.23 -2.96
N GLN A 46 0.97 -12.74 -2.84
CA GLN A 46 0.09 -12.52 -3.98
C GLN A 46 -0.67 -11.20 -3.82
N PRO A 47 0.05 -10.07 -3.76
CA PRO A 47 -0.58 -8.78 -3.50
C PRO A 47 -1.60 -8.39 -4.56
N GLU A 48 -1.44 -8.86 -5.78
CA GLU A 48 -2.36 -8.57 -6.88
C GLU A 48 -3.75 -9.13 -6.64
N ARG A 49 -3.89 -10.07 -5.70
CA ARG A 49 -5.18 -10.68 -5.38
C ARG A 49 -5.83 -10.08 -4.15
N CYS A 50 -5.20 -9.10 -3.56
CA CYS A 50 -5.69 -8.49 -2.31
C CYS A 50 -6.51 -7.25 -2.62
N SER A 51 -7.47 -6.94 -1.74
CA SER A 51 -8.22 -5.71 -1.89
C SER A 51 -7.34 -4.50 -1.60
N LEU A 52 -7.54 -3.44 -2.36
CA LEU A 52 -6.77 -2.23 -2.18
C LEU A 52 -6.98 -1.63 -0.79
N GLY A 53 -8.22 -1.65 -0.30
CA GLY A 53 -8.51 -1.08 1.01
C GLY A 53 -7.72 -1.75 2.12
N LYS A 54 -7.66 -3.09 2.10
CA LYS A 54 -6.90 -3.82 3.11
C LYS A 54 -5.40 -3.64 2.94
N LEU A 55 -4.92 -3.53 1.70
CA LEU A 55 -3.51 -3.23 1.46
C LEU A 55 -3.13 -1.87 2.05
N LEU A 56 -4.02 -0.88 1.94
CA LEU A 56 -3.76 0.43 2.52
C LEU A 56 -3.75 0.39 4.04
N LEU A 57 -4.59 -0.44 4.67
CA LEU A 57 -4.54 -0.65 6.12
C LEU A 57 -3.17 -1.19 6.54
N LEU A 58 -2.66 -2.15 5.78
CA LEU A 58 -1.36 -2.75 6.06
C LEU A 58 -0.24 -1.72 5.89
N VAL A 59 -0.29 -0.96 4.80
CA VAL A 59 0.69 0.10 4.53
C VAL A 59 0.72 1.10 5.67
N GLN A 60 -0.45 1.60 6.07
CA GLN A 60 -0.54 2.60 7.13
C GLN A 60 -0.11 2.02 8.47
N GLY A 61 -0.53 0.80 8.77
CA GLY A 61 -0.18 0.16 10.05
C GLY A 61 1.31 -0.05 10.21
N LEU A 62 2.03 -0.28 9.12
CA LEU A 62 3.49 -0.42 9.14
C LEU A 62 4.22 0.93 9.08
N GLY A 63 3.49 2.03 9.01
CA GLY A 63 4.11 3.36 8.97
C GLY A 63 4.63 3.74 7.59
N LEU A 64 4.17 3.07 6.56
CA LEU A 64 4.54 3.37 5.19
C LEU A 64 3.48 4.26 4.54
N ALA A 65 3.79 4.78 3.36
CA ALA A 65 2.85 5.56 2.58
C ALA A 65 2.99 5.17 1.11
N ILE A 66 1.86 5.15 0.42
CA ILE A 66 1.83 4.97 -1.02
C ILE A 66 1.51 6.32 -1.64
N GLU A 67 2.37 6.76 -2.55
CA GLU A 67 2.14 7.97 -3.32
C GLU A 67 1.82 7.58 -4.75
N VAL A 68 0.75 8.15 -5.26
CA VAL A 68 0.32 7.91 -6.63
C VAL A 68 0.56 9.18 -7.43
N TYR A 69 1.41 9.07 -8.45
CA TYR A 69 1.75 10.21 -9.29
C TYR A 69 0.89 10.16 -10.53
N GLY A 70 0.10 11.21 -10.73
CA GLY A 70 -0.70 11.31 -11.92
C GLY A 70 0.13 11.69 -13.13
N TRP A 71 -0.50 11.62 -14.28
CA TRP A 71 0.07 12.12 -15.49
C TRP A 71 0.07 13.63 -15.40
N SER A 72 1.15 14.20 -15.43
CA SER A 72 1.23 15.55 -15.02
C SER A 72 0.63 16.55 -15.88
N GLU A 73 0.32 16.93 -15.79
CA GLU A 73 0.09 17.80 -15.87
C GLU A 73 -0.58 18.11 -14.96
N SER A 74 -0.15 17.52 -14.69
CA SER A 74 -0.65 17.56 -13.82
C SER A 74 -0.85 17.85 -12.94
N ALA A 75 -0.58 17.97 -12.90
CA ALA A 75 -0.88 18.03 -12.06
C ALA A 75 -1.23 18.82 -11.52
N ASP A 76 -0.87 19.18 -11.93
CA ASP A 76 -1.44 19.72 -11.56
C ASP A 76 -2.37 20.06 -11.39
N GLN A 77 -2.24 20.19 -11.74
CA GLN A 77 -3.21 20.13 -11.69
C GLN A 77 -3.89 19.86 -11.08
N GLN A 78 -3.64 19.72 -10.81
CA GLN A 78 -4.35 19.38 -10.32
C GLN A 78 -4.86 19.58 -9.57
N LYS A 79 -4.57 20.04 -9.58
CA LYS A 79 -5.20 20.21 -9.12
C LYS A 79 -6.20 20.23 -8.91
N GLN A 80 -5.97 20.48 -9.02
CA GLN A 80 -6.98 20.36 -9.05
C GLN A 80 -7.73 19.93 -8.86
N GLN A 81 -7.48 20.09 -8.85
CA GLN A 81 -8.35 19.66 -8.87
C GLN A 81 -9.03 19.31 -8.51
N ASN A 82 -8.73 19.47 -8.42
CA ASN A 82 -9.66 19.23 -8.28
C ASN A 82 -10.48 19.20 -8.08
N LYS A 83 -10.23 19.43 -8.17
CA LYS A 83 -11.15 19.48 -8.27
C LYS A 83 -12.14 19.19 -8.24
N ARG A 84 -11.75 19.49 -8.20
CA ARG A 84 -12.73 19.29 -8.39
C ARG A 84 -13.58 19.02 -8.29
N GLY A 85 -12.90 19.47 -8.27
CA GLY A 85 -13.71 19.19 -8.34
C GLY A 85 -14.14 19.36 -8.33
N ASN A 86 -13.73 19.64 -8.48
CA ASN A 86 -14.30 19.86 -8.64
C ASN A 86 -14.59 19.82 -8.72
N PRO A 87 -14.12 20.11 -8.91
CA PRO A 87 -14.50 20.01 -9.01
C PRO A 87 -14.92 19.88 -9.23
#